data_3ede273d4973e1c51b17d7867d776a5a
#
_entry.id   3ede273d4973e1c51b17d7867d776a5a
#
_cell.length_a   1.000
_cell.length_b   1.000
_cell.length_c   1.000
_cell.angle_alpha   90.00
_cell.angle_beta   90.00
_cell.angle_gamma   90.00
#
_symmetry.space_group_name_H-M   'P 1'
#
loop_
_entity.id
_entity.type
_entity.pdbx_description
1 polymer ?
#
loop_
_entity_poly.entity_id
_entity_poly.type
_entity_poly.pdbx_seq_one_letter_code
_entity_poly.pdbx_strand_id
1 'polypeptide(L)'
;MPYIYLKTDDLDQTDLVGSHQCVALVQHYAKAPHTSTWREGDKVKGNLTIRRGTAIATFVNGKYASNAHGNHAALYISQDVGGIWVMDQWKGDPKKPKVSKRYILFKGTWKDGSYADPSNNADAFSIIQ
;
A
#
# COMPACT_ATOMS: atom_id res chain seq x y z
N MET A 1 6.78 15.48 0.06
CA MET A 1 7.47 14.66 1.09
C MET A 1 6.69 13.38 1.31
N PRO A 2 7.30 12.20 1.20
CA PRO A 2 6.59 10.95 1.51
C PRO A 2 6.32 10.82 3.01
N TYR A 3 5.34 9.99 3.34
CA TYR A 3 4.97 9.65 4.70
C TYR A 3 5.64 8.33 5.05
N ILE A 4 6.41 8.29 6.13
CA ILE A 4 7.26 7.14 6.46
C ILE A 4 7.11 6.78 7.94
N TYR A 5 6.99 5.47 8.23
CA TYR A 5 7.05 4.94 9.59
C TYR A 5 8.25 4.01 9.72
N LEU A 6 9.28 4.46 10.43
CA LEU A 6 10.57 3.76 10.47
C LEU A 6 10.53 2.42 11.22
N LYS A 7 9.56 2.22 12.11
CA LYS A 7 9.43 0.98 12.90
C LYS A 7 8.46 -0.02 12.30
N THR A 8 8.30 -0.01 10.99
CA THR A 8 7.32 -0.83 10.28
C THR A 8 7.43 -2.32 10.62
N ASP A 9 8.65 -2.85 10.77
CA ASP A 9 8.83 -4.27 11.09
C ASP A 9 8.23 -4.68 12.44
N ASP A 10 8.13 -3.73 13.38
CA ASP A 10 7.55 -4.00 14.70
C ASP A 10 6.03 -4.21 14.65
N LEU A 11 5.39 -3.90 13.51
CA LEU A 11 3.95 -3.97 13.38
C LEU A 11 3.42 -5.37 13.07
N ASP A 12 4.28 -6.28 12.66
CA ASP A 12 3.86 -7.63 12.26
C ASP A 12 3.17 -8.33 13.45
N GLN A 13 1.95 -8.80 13.22
CA GLN A 13 1.09 -9.47 14.20
C GLN A 13 0.58 -8.56 15.32
N THR A 14 0.62 -7.24 15.13
CA THR A 14 -0.06 -6.31 16.03
C THR A 14 -1.55 -6.18 15.65
N ASP A 15 -2.35 -5.65 16.57
CA ASP A 15 -3.78 -5.46 16.34
C ASP A 15 -4.05 -4.49 15.20
N LEU A 16 -5.17 -4.69 14.52
CA LEU A 16 -5.65 -3.74 13.51
C LEU A 16 -5.92 -2.38 14.18
N VAL A 17 -5.65 -1.29 13.45
CA VAL A 17 -5.75 0.07 13.99
C VAL A 17 -6.83 0.90 13.29
N GLY A 18 -7.29 1.95 13.96
CA GLY A 18 -8.29 2.87 13.45
C GLY A 18 -9.58 2.17 13.04
N SER A 19 -10.07 2.45 11.84
CA SER A 19 -11.26 1.80 11.28
C SER A 19 -11.03 0.34 10.88
N HIS A 20 -9.81 -0.16 11.04
CA HIS A 20 -9.35 -1.49 10.61
C HIS A 20 -9.20 -1.62 9.08
N GLN A 21 -9.49 -0.58 8.31
CA GLN A 21 -9.30 -0.59 6.87
C GLN A 21 -7.84 -0.29 6.51
N CYS A 22 -7.47 -0.59 5.27
CA CYS A 22 -6.07 -0.46 4.84
C CYS A 22 -5.51 0.95 5.00
N VAL A 23 -6.29 1.97 4.67
CA VAL A 23 -5.84 3.37 4.76
C VAL A 23 -5.57 3.80 6.20
N ALA A 24 -6.29 3.23 7.16
CA ALA A 24 -6.12 3.58 8.58
C ALA A 24 -4.72 3.24 9.07
N LEU A 25 -4.09 2.18 8.55
CA LEU A 25 -2.73 1.81 8.94
C LEU A 25 -1.72 2.92 8.59
N VAL A 26 -1.73 3.39 7.35
CA VAL A 26 -0.79 4.42 6.90
C VAL A 26 -1.10 5.77 7.55
N GLN A 27 -2.38 6.06 7.82
CA GLN A 27 -2.77 7.28 8.54
C GLN A 27 -2.31 7.24 9.99
N HIS A 28 -2.48 6.12 10.65
CA HIS A 28 -2.13 5.99 12.08
C HIS A 28 -0.62 6.05 12.30
N TYR A 29 0.15 5.27 11.57
CA TYR A 29 1.59 5.13 11.81
C TYR A 29 2.43 6.13 11.01
N ALA A 30 2.19 6.27 9.72
CA ALA A 30 2.99 7.16 8.87
C ALA A 30 2.44 8.58 8.82
N LYS A 31 1.30 8.85 9.48
CA LYS A 31 0.68 10.17 9.56
C LYS A 31 0.22 10.70 8.20
N ALA A 32 -0.13 9.81 7.28
CA ALA A 32 -0.74 10.20 6.02
C ALA A 32 -2.07 10.91 6.30
N PRO A 33 -2.38 12.01 5.60
CA PRO A 33 -3.61 12.75 5.82
C PRO A 33 -4.81 12.01 5.22
N HIS A 34 -5.95 12.68 5.13
CA HIS A 34 -7.15 12.12 4.49
C HIS A 34 -6.85 11.75 3.03
N THR A 35 -7.40 10.62 2.57
CA THR A 35 -7.12 10.08 1.23
C THR A 35 -7.40 11.04 0.09
N SER A 36 -8.36 11.96 0.27
CA SER A 36 -8.69 12.96 -0.75
C SER A 36 -7.55 13.92 -1.07
N THR A 37 -6.56 14.03 -0.17
CA THR A 37 -5.40 14.93 -0.35
C THR A 37 -4.18 14.20 -0.87
N TRP A 38 -4.23 12.88 -1.00
CA TRP A 38 -3.08 12.11 -1.45
C TRP A 38 -2.75 12.43 -2.91
N ARG A 39 -1.46 12.57 -3.19
CA ARG A 39 -0.96 12.74 -4.56
C ARG A 39 -0.11 11.54 -4.91
N GLU A 40 -0.17 11.14 -6.16
CA GLU A 40 0.65 10.05 -6.66
C GLU A 40 2.09 10.52 -6.81
N GLY A 41 3.01 9.90 -6.05
CA GLY A 41 4.44 10.09 -6.21
C GLY A 41 5.02 9.09 -7.20
N ASP A 42 6.31 8.75 -7.02
CA ASP A 42 7.00 7.83 -7.90
C ASP A 42 6.38 6.43 -7.83
N LYS A 43 6.43 5.71 -8.95
CA LYS A 43 6.05 4.30 -9.00
C LYS A 43 6.96 3.49 -8.08
N VAL A 44 6.36 2.49 -7.40
CA VAL A 44 7.12 1.59 -6.52
C VAL A 44 7.97 0.62 -7.34
N LYS A 45 7.41 0.05 -8.39
CA LYS A 45 8.11 -0.96 -9.21
C LYS A 45 9.42 -0.42 -9.75
N GLY A 46 10.51 -1.13 -9.43
CA GLY A 46 11.84 -0.79 -9.94
C GLY A 46 12.52 0.36 -9.21
N ASN A 47 11.86 1.02 -8.28
CA ASN A 47 12.47 2.10 -7.50
C ASN A 47 13.15 1.51 -6.26
N LEU A 48 14.45 1.31 -6.33
CA LEU A 48 15.24 0.68 -5.27
C LEU A 48 15.68 1.66 -4.19
N THR A 49 15.31 2.94 -4.30
CA THR A 49 15.67 3.96 -3.31
C THR A 49 14.57 4.21 -2.28
N ILE A 50 13.43 3.53 -2.38
CA ILE A 50 12.33 3.70 -1.44
C ILE A 50 12.75 3.20 -0.06
N ARG A 51 12.55 4.04 0.96
CA ARG A 51 12.86 3.66 2.34
C ARG A 51 11.80 2.71 2.87
N ARG A 52 12.26 1.72 3.64
CA ARG A 52 11.37 0.82 4.37
C ARG A 52 10.46 1.64 5.29
N GLY A 53 9.15 1.37 5.24
CA GLY A 53 8.16 2.12 6.02
C GLY A 53 7.48 3.23 5.25
N THR A 54 7.85 3.49 4.00
CA THR A 54 7.19 4.49 3.17
C THR A 54 5.75 4.07 2.87
N ALA A 55 4.81 4.98 3.09
CA ALA A 55 3.40 4.75 2.76
C ALA A 55 3.21 4.74 1.24
N ILE A 56 2.60 3.69 0.74
CA ILE A 56 2.31 3.49 -0.69
C ILE A 56 0.83 3.17 -0.88
N ALA A 57 0.32 3.44 -2.08
CA ALA A 57 -1.07 3.14 -2.41
C ALA A 57 -1.26 2.95 -3.90
N THR A 58 -2.42 2.39 -4.26
CA THR A 58 -2.88 2.35 -5.64
C THR A 58 -3.46 3.70 -6.03
N PHE A 59 -3.23 4.12 -7.26
CA PHE A 59 -3.75 5.40 -7.78
C PHE A 59 -4.41 5.18 -9.15
N VAL A 60 -5.44 5.97 -9.42
CA VAL A 60 -6.09 6.04 -10.73
C VAL A 60 -6.15 7.51 -11.12
N ASN A 61 -5.57 7.84 -12.28
CA ASN A 61 -5.50 9.23 -12.76
C ASN A 61 -4.90 10.19 -11.71
N GLY A 62 -3.88 9.72 -11.00
CA GLY A 62 -3.17 10.52 -10.00
C GLY A 62 -3.87 10.63 -8.65
N LYS A 63 -5.00 9.94 -8.45
CA LYS A 63 -5.80 10.04 -7.22
C LYS A 63 -6.06 8.66 -6.62
N TYR A 64 -6.21 8.63 -5.30
CA TYR A 64 -6.66 7.43 -4.60
C TYR A 64 -8.17 7.28 -4.81
N ALA A 65 -8.58 6.16 -5.41
CA ALA A 65 -9.95 6.00 -5.91
C ALA A 65 -11.00 5.82 -4.81
N SER A 66 -10.66 5.31 -3.63
CA SER A 66 -11.58 5.09 -2.49
C SER A 66 -12.84 4.31 -2.87
N ASN A 67 -12.73 3.38 -3.80
CA ASN A 67 -13.83 2.50 -4.20
C ASN A 67 -13.97 1.34 -3.22
N ALA A 68 -15.09 0.62 -3.28
CA ALA A 68 -15.30 -0.58 -2.47
C ALA A 68 -14.23 -1.65 -2.75
N HIS A 69 -13.75 -1.73 -3.99
CA HIS A 69 -12.76 -2.71 -4.44
C HIS A 69 -11.73 -2.06 -5.36
N GLY A 70 -10.58 -2.71 -5.49
CA GLY A 70 -9.57 -2.31 -6.47
C GLY A 70 -8.67 -1.17 -6.02
N ASN A 71 -8.64 -0.85 -4.73
CA ASN A 71 -7.70 0.12 -4.18
C ASN A 71 -7.15 -0.39 -2.84
N HIS A 72 -5.92 -0.02 -2.53
CA HIS A 72 -5.23 -0.48 -1.33
C HIS A 72 -4.13 0.48 -0.94
N ALA A 73 -3.80 0.52 0.36
CA ALA A 73 -2.68 1.27 0.90
C ALA A 73 -1.90 0.37 1.86
N ALA A 74 -0.59 0.62 1.96
CA ALA A 74 0.29 -0.24 2.76
C ALA A 74 1.57 0.52 3.13
N LEU A 75 2.36 -0.07 4.02
CA LEU A 75 3.73 0.39 4.30
C LEU A 75 4.70 -0.50 3.54
N TYR A 76 5.57 0.12 2.76
CA TYR A 76 6.53 -0.58 1.91
C TYR A 76 7.64 -1.22 2.75
N ILE A 77 8.04 -2.44 2.43
CA ILE A 77 9.16 -3.11 3.08
C ILE A 77 10.34 -3.27 2.12
N SER A 78 10.14 -3.98 1.02
CA SER A 78 11.19 -4.26 0.04
C SER A 78 10.60 -4.75 -1.27
N GLN A 79 11.43 -4.93 -2.29
CA GLN A 79 10.98 -5.51 -3.54
C GLN A 79 12.06 -6.38 -4.17
N ASP A 80 11.63 -7.26 -5.05
CA ASP A 80 12.48 -8.07 -5.91
C ASP A 80 11.88 -8.12 -7.33
N VAL A 81 12.38 -9.01 -8.19
CA VAL A 81 11.92 -9.08 -9.58
C VAL A 81 10.47 -9.54 -9.70
N GLY A 82 9.94 -10.23 -8.71
CA GLY A 82 8.59 -10.81 -8.75
C GLY A 82 7.51 -9.96 -8.10
N GLY A 83 7.87 -9.07 -7.19
CA GLY A 83 6.87 -8.30 -6.45
C GLY A 83 7.45 -7.46 -5.33
N ILE A 84 6.55 -7.03 -4.44
CA ILE A 84 6.90 -6.21 -3.29
C ILE A 84 6.45 -6.87 -1.99
N TRP A 85 7.20 -6.63 -0.91
CA TRP A 85 6.79 -6.94 0.45
C TRP A 85 6.22 -5.67 1.08
N VAL A 86 5.09 -5.80 1.75
CA VAL A 86 4.43 -4.70 2.46
C VAL A 86 3.97 -5.15 3.84
N MET A 87 3.74 -4.17 4.72
CA MET A 87 3.00 -4.34 5.96
C MET A 87 1.64 -3.73 5.75
N ASP A 88 0.56 -4.50 5.92
CA ASP A 88 -0.78 -4.01 5.66
C ASP A 88 -1.83 -4.64 6.57
N GLN A 89 -3.04 -4.14 6.44
CA GLN A 89 -4.22 -4.64 7.13
C GLN A 89 -5.45 -4.44 6.26
N TRP A 90 -6.49 -5.22 6.51
CA TRP A 90 -7.83 -4.94 6.03
C TRP A 90 -8.85 -5.56 6.97
N LYS A 91 -10.07 -5.07 6.88
CA LYS A 91 -11.15 -5.40 7.79
C LYS A 91 -11.90 -6.63 7.30
N GLY A 92 -12.34 -7.47 8.25
CA GLY A 92 -13.36 -8.48 7.99
C GLY A 92 -12.88 -9.80 7.41
N ASP A 93 -11.58 -10.03 7.35
CA ASP A 93 -11.02 -11.30 6.84
C ASP A 93 -10.49 -12.14 8.00
N PRO A 94 -11.12 -13.29 8.29
CA PRO A 94 -10.65 -14.16 9.37
C PRO A 94 -9.24 -14.72 9.11
N LYS A 95 -8.75 -14.69 7.88
CA LYS A 95 -7.39 -15.13 7.53
C LYS A 95 -6.36 -14.03 7.76
N LYS A 96 -6.80 -12.78 7.98
CA LYS A 96 -5.91 -11.65 8.26
C LYS A 96 -6.46 -10.85 9.45
N PRO A 97 -6.43 -11.45 10.65
CA PRO A 97 -7.00 -10.79 11.82
C PRO A 97 -6.10 -9.71 12.42
N LYS A 98 -4.87 -9.60 11.95
CA LYS A 98 -3.86 -8.67 12.47
C LYS A 98 -3.12 -7.98 11.34
N VAL A 99 -2.42 -6.89 11.67
CA VAL A 99 -1.42 -6.30 10.77
C VAL A 99 -0.37 -7.37 10.49
N SER A 100 -0.01 -7.55 9.24
CA SER A 100 0.97 -8.58 8.87
C SER A 100 1.67 -8.26 7.56
N LYS A 101 2.82 -8.90 7.35
CA LYS A 101 3.55 -8.81 6.09
C LYS A 101 2.81 -9.55 5.00
N ARG A 102 2.88 -9.02 3.78
CA ARG A 102 2.30 -9.66 2.60
C ARG A 102 3.19 -9.43 1.39
N TYR A 103 3.34 -10.46 0.56
CA TYR A 103 4.04 -10.34 -0.71
C TYR A 103 3.02 -10.13 -1.82
N ILE A 104 3.17 -9.05 -2.59
CA ILE A 104 2.26 -8.70 -3.68
C ILE A 104 3.01 -8.86 -4.99
N LEU A 105 2.52 -9.72 -5.87
CA LEU A 105 3.14 -9.98 -7.16
C LEU A 105 2.94 -8.81 -8.14
N PHE A 106 3.90 -8.61 -9.04
CA PHE A 106 3.70 -7.78 -10.22
C PHE A 106 2.83 -8.55 -11.21
N LYS A 107 1.65 -8.03 -11.52
CA LYS A 107 0.67 -8.69 -12.40
C LYS A 107 0.46 -7.99 -13.73
N GLY A 108 1.14 -6.86 -13.96
CA GLY A 108 1.08 -6.14 -15.22
C GLY A 108 -0.20 -5.33 -15.42
N THR A 109 -0.45 -4.99 -16.67
CA THR A 109 -1.60 -4.18 -17.08
C THR A 109 -2.36 -4.87 -18.21
N TRP A 110 -3.64 -4.51 -18.33
CA TRP A 110 -4.45 -4.85 -19.50
C TRP A 110 -4.02 -3.97 -20.69
N LYS A 111 -4.54 -4.27 -21.88
CA LYS A 111 -4.23 -3.52 -23.11
C LYS A 111 -4.59 -2.04 -23.02
N ASP A 112 -5.63 -1.70 -22.24
CA ASP A 112 -6.05 -0.31 -22.04
C ASP A 112 -5.20 0.46 -21.03
N GLY A 113 -4.18 -0.17 -20.45
CA GLY A 113 -3.29 0.44 -19.47
C GLY A 113 -3.77 0.34 -18.03
N SER A 114 -4.95 -0.17 -17.78
CA SER A 114 -5.41 -0.41 -16.41
C SER A 114 -4.73 -1.63 -15.81
N TYR A 115 -4.67 -1.67 -14.47
CA TYR A 115 -3.98 -2.75 -13.77
C TYR A 115 -4.90 -3.95 -13.53
N ALA A 116 -4.37 -5.15 -13.76
CA ALA A 116 -5.04 -6.39 -13.40
C ALA A 116 -5.08 -6.49 -11.87
N ASP A 117 -6.28 -6.71 -11.29
CA ASP A 117 -6.45 -6.90 -9.83
C ASP A 117 -5.67 -5.87 -9.00
N PRO A 118 -5.99 -4.56 -9.09
CA PRO A 118 -5.12 -3.49 -8.58
C PRO A 118 -4.71 -3.62 -7.12
N SER A 119 -5.62 -3.98 -6.23
CA SER A 119 -5.30 -4.09 -4.80
C SER A 119 -4.33 -5.22 -4.46
N ASN A 120 -4.13 -6.16 -5.39
CA ASN A 120 -3.22 -7.29 -5.23
C ASN A 120 -2.15 -7.32 -6.34
N ASN A 121 -1.88 -6.18 -6.95
CA ASN A 121 -0.94 -6.04 -8.06
C ASN A 121 0.10 -4.98 -7.74
N ALA A 122 1.34 -5.42 -7.53
CA ALA A 122 2.42 -4.51 -7.15
C ALA A 122 2.71 -3.43 -8.21
N ASP A 123 2.35 -3.68 -9.49
CA ASP A 123 2.49 -2.66 -10.54
C ASP A 123 1.62 -1.43 -10.29
N ALA A 124 0.53 -1.57 -9.53
CA ALA A 124 -0.44 -0.50 -9.33
C ALA A 124 -0.04 0.51 -8.25
N PHE A 125 1.03 0.25 -7.51
CA PHE A 125 1.40 1.06 -6.34
C PHE A 125 2.35 2.18 -6.68
N SER A 126 2.14 3.32 -6.02
CA SER A 126 3.03 4.49 -6.05
C SER A 126 3.19 5.03 -4.64
N ILE A 127 4.24 5.84 -4.43
CA ILE A 127 4.46 6.52 -3.15
C ILE A 127 3.35 7.54 -2.93
N ILE A 128 2.79 7.59 -1.73
CA ILE A 128 1.82 8.63 -1.33
C ILE A 128 2.58 9.93 -1.05
N GLN A 129 2.16 11.00 -1.70
CA GLN A 129 2.68 12.36 -1.46
C GLN A 129 1.58 13.35 -1.17
#